data_8533fd90c66141c25253584686db38ef
#
_entry.id   8533fd90c66141c25253584686db38ef
#
_cell.length_a   1.000
_cell.length_b   1.000
_cell.length_c   1.000
_cell.angle_alpha   90.00
_cell.angle_beta   90.00
_cell.angle_gamma   90.00
#
_symmetry.space_group_name_H-M   'P 1'
#
loop_
_entity.id
_entity.type
_entity.pdbx_description
1 polymer ?
#
loop_
_entity_poly.entity_id
_entity_poly.type
_entity_poly.pdbx_seq_one_letter_code
_entity_poly.pdbx_strand_id
1 'polypeptide(L)'
;MLFFVIMGCVSANDLSTLSENTTVTNMTVGDAPDIPDVPDIPDIPVTPDDPETGDNNSDVVNLTIFNIDEYFVNGTLGVEHSNTKFVLTQNFDNLGLLKIKANNVTVVGNNFTLTNIAFLINGKDVTLTNFTLINEFDFKDADGASILTLADNTCIRNCVINYTVPRDTEGYGISAVGRRIAPISGLQVINCTINFEGHNYKTNTYCYALKLSNCPNALIANNSIYTQLPLRDVNFGAVGATLDSDFVASVGIEYSNNLTFIGNIVASIVNKRPGSSFPTLDGIIIADSNNCLIKNNTLYMEDFVTFPGLNNYLYGIDVWRVNSLTLDSNNIAILTTGGMLAAGTAYPIQITGPSKRINITN
;
A
#
# COMPACT_ATOMS: atom_id res chain seq x y z
N MET A 1 6.39 -23.64 -27.95
CA MET A 1 6.89 -22.52 -28.76
C MET A 1 7.13 -21.38 -27.79
N LEU A 2 8.38 -21.17 -27.42
CA LEU A 2 8.74 -20.26 -26.33
C LEU A 2 8.94 -18.87 -26.96
N PHE A 3 8.04 -17.93 -26.73
CA PHE A 3 8.25 -16.54 -27.15
C PHE A 3 9.00 -15.81 -26.04
N PHE A 4 10.27 -15.54 -26.26
CA PHE A 4 11.01 -14.54 -25.50
C PHE A 4 10.60 -13.16 -26.01
N VAL A 5 9.87 -12.40 -25.20
CA VAL A 5 9.75 -10.96 -25.43
C VAL A 5 11.04 -10.34 -24.90
N ILE A 6 11.96 -10.04 -25.81
CA ILE A 6 13.11 -9.21 -25.50
C ILE A 6 12.62 -7.78 -25.50
N MET A 7 12.28 -7.25 -24.32
CA MET A 7 12.22 -5.81 -24.14
C MET A 7 13.64 -5.28 -24.14
N GLY A 8 14.00 -4.58 -25.20
CA GLY A 8 15.30 -3.95 -25.33
C GLY A 8 15.48 -2.89 -24.25
N CYS A 9 16.42 -3.11 -23.35
CA CYS A 9 16.96 -2.04 -22.53
C CYS A 9 17.66 -1.06 -23.49
N VAL A 10 17.09 0.12 -23.69
CA VAL A 10 17.78 1.21 -24.35
C VAL A 10 18.86 1.68 -23.39
N SER A 11 20.10 1.31 -23.69
CA SER A 11 21.27 1.82 -22.98
C SER A 11 21.39 3.31 -23.22
N ALA A 12 21.58 4.10 -22.16
CA ALA A 12 21.74 5.55 -22.20
C ALA A 12 22.96 6.06 -22.99
N ASN A 13 23.68 5.19 -23.67
CA ASN A 13 24.87 5.53 -24.44
C ASN A 13 24.59 6.07 -25.86
N ASP A 14 23.36 6.03 -26.35
CA ASP A 14 23.02 6.49 -27.69
C ASP A 14 22.51 7.94 -27.78
N LEU A 15 22.57 8.70 -26.68
CA LEU A 15 22.07 10.09 -26.62
C LEU A 15 23.15 11.18 -26.66
N SER A 16 24.33 10.91 -27.24
CA SER A 16 25.41 11.90 -27.31
C SER A 16 25.30 12.93 -28.43
N THR A 17 24.14 13.08 -29.09
CA THR A 17 23.96 14.04 -30.19
C THR A 17 22.71 14.91 -30.12
N LEU A 18 22.22 15.26 -28.96
CA LEU A 18 21.20 16.31 -28.86
C LEU A 18 21.73 17.48 -28.04
N SER A 19 21.98 18.59 -28.74
CA SER A 19 22.55 19.83 -28.26
C SER A 19 21.66 20.54 -27.24
N GLU A 20 22.36 21.15 -26.30
CA GLU A 20 22.03 22.30 -25.44
C GLU A 20 20.79 23.11 -25.86
N ASN A 21 19.73 23.03 -25.06
CA ASN A 21 18.81 24.10 -24.67
C ASN A 21 17.56 23.48 -24.01
N THR A 22 17.67 23.10 -22.76
CA THR A 22 16.47 22.86 -21.93
C THR A 22 16.56 23.75 -20.71
N THR A 23 15.78 24.82 -20.74
CA THR A 23 15.46 25.66 -19.60
C THR A 23 14.76 24.79 -18.54
N VAL A 24 15.38 24.63 -17.39
CA VAL A 24 14.75 23.97 -16.23
C VAL A 24 13.65 24.90 -15.75
N THR A 25 12.42 24.61 -16.12
CA THR A 25 11.25 25.19 -15.46
C THR A 25 11.02 24.44 -14.16
N ASN A 26 10.98 25.17 -13.04
CA ASN A 26 10.57 24.67 -11.74
C ASN A 26 9.19 24.01 -11.88
N MET A 27 9.11 22.68 -11.75
CA MET A 27 7.86 21.98 -11.62
C MET A 27 7.30 22.25 -10.22
N THR A 28 6.20 22.94 -10.18
CA THR A 28 5.34 23.03 -9.00
C THR A 28 4.68 21.67 -8.78
N VAL A 29 4.61 21.25 -7.52
CA VAL A 29 3.86 20.07 -7.06
C VAL A 29 2.42 20.19 -7.58
N GLY A 30 2.05 19.38 -8.57
CA GLY A 30 0.70 19.43 -9.18
C GLY A 30 0.51 18.61 -10.44
N ASP A 31 1.57 18.32 -11.18
CA ASP A 31 1.45 17.56 -12.42
C ASP A 31 2.00 16.14 -12.21
N ALA A 32 1.12 15.22 -11.82
CA ALA A 32 1.42 13.80 -11.98
C ALA A 32 1.69 13.55 -13.48
N PRO A 33 2.71 12.75 -13.84
CA PRO A 33 2.90 12.38 -15.24
C PRO A 33 1.61 11.76 -15.77
N ASP A 34 1.24 12.13 -17.02
CA ASP A 34 0.12 11.49 -17.71
C ASP A 34 0.34 9.97 -17.68
N ILE A 35 -0.40 9.30 -16.82
CA ILE A 35 -0.43 7.84 -16.79
C ILE A 35 -1.02 7.42 -18.13
N PRO A 36 -0.36 6.56 -18.92
CA PRO A 36 -0.92 6.11 -20.19
C PRO A 36 -2.32 5.58 -19.95
N ASP A 37 -3.27 5.93 -20.83
CA ASP A 37 -4.66 5.51 -20.74
C ASP A 37 -4.73 4.02 -20.39
N VAL A 38 -5.28 3.75 -19.20
CA VAL A 38 -5.46 2.38 -18.71
C VAL A 38 -6.42 1.70 -19.69
N PRO A 39 -6.04 0.59 -20.34
CA PRO A 39 -6.97 -0.12 -21.19
C PRO A 39 -8.22 -0.46 -20.40
N ASP A 40 -9.39 -0.30 -21.02
CA ASP A 40 -10.68 -0.63 -20.41
C ASP A 40 -10.57 -1.98 -19.68
N ILE A 41 -10.67 -1.93 -18.36
CA ILE A 41 -10.60 -3.12 -17.51
C ILE A 41 -11.83 -3.94 -17.89
N PRO A 42 -11.66 -5.20 -18.35
CA PRO A 42 -12.83 -6.04 -18.62
C PRO A 42 -13.66 -6.07 -17.34
N ASP A 43 -14.99 -5.89 -17.51
CA ASP A 43 -15.95 -5.92 -16.42
C ASP A 43 -15.60 -7.06 -15.47
N ILE A 44 -14.98 -6.70 -14.34
CA ILE A 44 -14.86 -7.65 -13.24
C ILE A 44 -16.30 -8.05 -12.95
N PRO A 45 -16.63 -9.33 -12.81
CA PRO A 45 -17.96 -9.71 -12.39
C PRO A 45 -18.30 -8.81 -11.21
N VAL A 46 -19.17 -7.86 -11.43
CA VAL A 46 -19.66 -6.98 -10.38
C VAL A 46 -19.97 -7.93 -9.26
N THR A 47 -19.23 -7.83 -8.15
CA THR A 47 -19.63 -8.55 -6.95
C THR A 47 -21.11 -8.28 -6.83
N PRO A 48 -21.96 -9.33 -6.81
CA PRO A 48 -23.40 -9.18 -6.98
C PRO A 48 -23.81 -7.96 -6.20
N ASP A 49 -24.53 -7.07 -6.92
CA ASP A 49 -25.04 -5.80 -6.43
C ASP A 49 -25.11 -5.86 -4.93
N ASP A 50 -24.41 -4.93 -4.27
CA ASP A 50 -24.35 -4.79 -2.82
C ASP A 50 -25.53 -5.57 -2.25
N PRO A 51 -25.37 -6.74 -1.64
CA PRO A 51 -26.54 -7.38 -1.13
C PRO A 51 -27.13 -6.30 -0.27
N GLU A 52 -28.22 -5.66 -0.76
CA GLU A 52 -29.12 -4.96 0.10
C GLU A 52 -29.36 -6.00 1.19
N THR A 53 -28.45 -6.01 2.16
CA THR A 53 -28.45 -6.98 3.26
C THR A 53 -29.81 -6.78 3.85
N GLY A 54 -30.64 -7.76 3.52
CA GLY A 54 -32.06 -7.69 3.85
C GLY A 54 -32.16 -7.21 5.27
N ASP A 55 -32.98 -6.21 5.44
CA ASP A 55 -33.41 -5.53 6.64
C ASP A 55 -33.26 -6.33 7.94
N ASN A 56 -32.04 -6.63 8.32
CA ASN A 56 -31.72 -6.94 9.70
C ASN A 56 -31.49 -5.59 10.37
N ASN A 57 -32.51 -5.12 11.05
CA ASN A 57 -32.67 -3.96 11.89
C ASN A 57 -31.35 -3.50 12.52
N SER A 58 -30.42 -2.95 11.73
CA SER A 58 -29.22 -2.32 12.25
C SER A 58 -29.59 -0.93 12.70
N ASP A 59 -29.40 -0.63 13.97
CA ASP A 59 -29.56 0.72 14.49
C ASP A 59 -28.67 1.67 13.67
N VAL A 60 -29.28 2.72 13.10
CA VAL A 60 -28.54 3.75 12.38
C VAL A 60 -28.28 4.92 13.29
N VAL A 61 -27.00 5.23 13.50
CA VAL A 61 -26.55 6.33 14.36
C VAL A 61 -25.87 7.38 13.51
N ASN A 62 -26.39 8.59 13.51
CA ASN A 62 -25.73 9.74 12.92
C ASN A 62 -24.67 10.28 13.89
N LEU A 63 -23.39 10.18 13.49
CA LEU A 63 -22.27 10.68 14.29
C LEU A 63 -22.04 12.17 14.04
N THR A 64 -21.95 12.90 15.12
CA THR A 64 -21.63 14.33 15.17
C THR A 64 -20.53 14.57 16.20
N ILE A 65 -19.90 15.75 16.21
CA ILE A 65 -18.93 16.11 17.26
C ILE A 65 -19.54 16.16 18.66
N PHE A 66 -20.89 16.22 18.79
CA PHE A 66 -21.57 16.32 20.07
C PHE A 66 -21.89 14.95 20.69
N ASN A 67 -21.94 13.90 19.88
CA ASN A 67 -22.31 12.56 20.38
C ASN A 67 -21.25 11.48 20.13
N ILE A 68 -20.15 11.77 19.44
CA ILE A 68 -19.13 10.76 19.16
C ILE A 68 -18.56 10.14 20.43
N ASP A 69 -18.37 10.92 21.49
CA ASP A 69 -17.84 10.45 22.77
C ASP A 69 -18.83 9.56 23.55
N GLU A 70 -20.14 9.61 23.21
CA GLU A 70 -21.16 8.72 23.80
C GLU A 70 -20.97 7.28 23.26
N TYR A 71 -20.54 7.14 22.01
CA TYR A 71 -20.32 5.84 21.36
C TYR A 71 -18.86 5.38 21.47
N PHE A 72 -17.92 6.28 21.23
CA PHE A 72 -16.48 6.00 21.33
C PHE A 72 -15.94 6.44 22.70
N VAL A 73 -16.39 5.78 23.75
CA VAL A 73 -15.95 6.08 25.12
C VAL A 73 -14.44 5.90 25.28
N ASN A 74 -13.73 6.96 25.59
CA ASN A 74 -12.27 7.00 25.59
C ASN A 74 -11.67 6.47 24.25
N GLY A 75 -12.26 6.86 23.12
CA GLY A 75 -11.87 6.43 21.81
C GLY A 75 -12.20 4.96 21.48
N THR A 76 -13.04 4.28 22.26
CA THR A 76 -13.38 2.87 22.06
C THR A 76 -14.88 2.67 21.87
N LEU A 77 -15.26 2.09 20.73
CA LEU A 77 -16.59 1.56 20.46
C LEU A 77 -16.70 0.15 21.07
N GLY A 78 -17.51 0.03 22.11
CA GLY A 78 -17.67 -1.21 22.86
C GLY A 78 -18.55 -2.24 22.14
N VAL A 79 -18.55 -3.47 22.66
CA VAL A 79 -19.31 -4.60 22.07
C VAL A 79 -20.82 -4.41 22.13
N GLU A 80 -21.31 -3.55 23.01
CA GLU A 80 -22.72 -3.17 23.15
C GLU A 80 -23.28 -2.47 21.91
N HIS A 81 -22.39 -1.93 21.07
CA HIS A 81 -22.75 -1.28 19.80
C HIS A 81 -22.59 -2.21 18.59
N SER A 82 -22.56 -3.53 18.81
CA SER A 82 -22.56 -4.50 17.70
C SER A 82 -23.87 -4.40 16.90
N ASN A 83 -23.78 -4.72 15.61
CA ASN A 83 -24.88 -4.62 14.64
C ASN A 83 -25.36 -3.18 14.39
N THR A 84 -24.49 -2.18 14.54
CA THR A 84 -24.84 -0.77 14.36
C THR A 84 -24.16 -0.19 13.11
N LYS A 85 -24.92 0.63 12.40
CA LYS A 85 -24.45 1.45 11.30
C LYS A 85 -24.23 2.89 11.76
N PHE A 86 -22.99 3.33 11.77
CA PHE A 86 -22.62 4.71 12.08
C PHE A 86 -22.47 5.51 10.79
N VAL A 87 -23.05 6.68 10.74
CA VAL A 87 -23.04 7.56 9.56
C VAL A 87 -22.46 8.90 9.97
N LEU A 88 -21.33 9.28 9.38
CA LEU A 88 -20.74 10.58 9.63
C LEU A 88 -21.61 11.68 9.01
N THR A 89 -21.79 12.77 9.73
CA THR A 89 -22.58 13.93 9.28
C THR A 89 -21.73 15.16 9.03
N GLN A 90 -20.45 15.08 9.31
CA GLN A 90 -19.48 16.18 9.19
C GLN A 90 -18.05 15.66 9.20
N ASN A 91 -17.08 16.54 8.94
CA ASN A 91 -15.67 16.26 9.14
C ASN A 91 -15.34 16.13 10.65
N PHE A 92 -14.34 15.31 10.95
CA PHE A 92 -13.81 15.15 12.30
C PHE A 92 -12.30 15.35 12.30
N ASP A 93 -11.80 16.03 13.32
CA ASP A 93 -10.39 16.36 13.44
C ASP A 93 -9.85 15.98 14.83
N ASN A 94 -8.63 15.40 14.84
CA ASN A 94 -7.84 15.18 16.05
C ASN A 94 -8.50 14.31 17.14
N LEU A 95 -9.32 13.33 16.73
CA LEU A 95 -9.87 12.35 17.68
C LEU A 95 -8.84 11.27 18.06
N GLY A 96 -7.68 11.22 17.38
CA GLY A 96 -6.65 10.23 17.64
C GLY A 96 -7.05 8.83 17.22
N LEU A 97 -6.82 7.83 18.07
CA LEU A 97 -7.09 6.43 17.74
C LEU A 97 -8.51 6.00 18.16
N LEU A 98 -9.32 5.64 17.17
CA LEU A 98 -10.64 5.06 17.35
C LEU A 98 -10.55 3.52 17.31
N LYS A 99 -10.86 2.87 18.43
CA LYS A 99 -10.82 1.41 18.60
C LYS A 99 -12.22 0.83 18.42
N ILE A 100 -12.41 -0.09 17.46
CA ILE A 100 -13.69 -0.75 17.22
C ILE A 100 -13.61 -2.18 17.77
N LYS A 101 -14.27 -2.45 18.88
CA LYS A 101 -14.41 -3.78 19.50
C LYS A 101 -15.76 -4.43 19.19
N ALA A 102 -16.72 -3.66 18.76
CA ALA A 102 -18.04 -4.11 18.35
C ALA A 102 -17.95 -4.94 17.05
N ASN A 103 -18.77 -5.97 16.93
CA ASN A 103 -18.86 -6.79 15.73
C ASN A 103 -20.00 -6.32 14.82
N ASN A 104 -19.91 -6.65 13.54
CA ASN A 104 -20.91 -6.30 12.53
C ASN A 104 -21.24 -4.80 12.57
N VAL A 105 -20.21 -3.98 12.46
CA VAL A 105 -20.31 -2.51 12.48
C VAL A 105 -19.98 -1.97 11.10
N THR A 106 -20.80 -1.05 10.65
CA THR A 106 -20.53 -0.27 9.44
C THR A 106 -20.30 1.20 9.80
N VAL A 107 -19.17 1.76 9.39
CA VAL A 107 -18.90 3.21 9.48
C VAL A 107 -18.94 3.79 8.08
N VAL A 108 -19.95 4.61 7.81
CA VAL A 108 -20.16 5.29 6.53
C VAL A 108 -19.71 6.74 6.64
N GLY A 109 -18.68 7.08 5.90
CA GLY A 109 -18.06 8.41 5.94
C GLY A 109 -18.80 9.51 5.17
N ASN A 110 -19.73 9.18 4.26
CA ASN A 110 -20.44 10.16 3.41
C ASN A 110 -19.51 11.17 2.72
N ASN A 111 -18.30 10.73 2.34
CA ASN A 111 -17.25 11.55 1.75
C ASN A 111 -16.70 12.65 2.68
N PHE A 112 -16.97 12.60 3.98
CA PHE A 112 -16.36 13.48 4.94
C PHE A 112 -14.90 13.12 5.18
N THR A 113 -14.16 14.11 5.66
CA THR A 113 -12.74 14.00 5.96
C THR A 113 -12.54 13.77 7.47
N LEU A 114 -11.64 12.84 7.76
CA LEU A 114 -11.16 12.51 9.10
C LEU A 114 -9.68 12.87 9.17
N THR A 115 -9.32 13.90 9.93
CA THR A 115 -7.94 14.39 10.03
C THR A 115 -7.33 13.96 11.36
N ASN A 116 -6.12 13.37 11.32
CA ASN A 116 -5.41 12.87 12.50
C ASN A 116 -6.26 11.87 13.32
N ILE A 117 -6.87 10.96 12.60
CA ILE A 117 -7.70 9.88 13.16
C ILE A 117 -7.22 8.56 12.57
N ALA A 118 -6.95 7.58 13.41
CA ALA A 118 -6.66 6.22 12.98
C ALA A 118 -7.72 5.24 13.52
N PHE A 119 -7.86 4.10 12.86
CA PHE A 119 -8.74 3.02 13.28
C PHE A 119 -7.96 1.80 13.73
N LEU A 120 -8.29 1.24 14.88
CA LEU A 120 -7.88 -0.08 15.35
C LEU A 120 -9.10 -0.99 15.42
N ILE A 121 -9.15 -1.98 14.51
CA ILE A 121 -10.30 -2.87 14.35
C ILE A 121 -10.01 -4.20 15.04
N ASN A 122 -10.75 -4.48 16.13
CA ASN A 122 -10.71 -5.73 16.88
C ASN A 122 -12.04 -6.51 16.78
N GLY A 123 -13.12 -5.86 16.36
CA GLY A 123 -14.40 -6.49 16.09
C GLY A 123 -14.42 -7.16 14.74
N LYS A 124 -15.14 -8.26 14.60
CA LYS A 124 -15.34 -8.98 13.34
C LYS A 124 -16.44 -8.32 12.50
N ASP A 125 -16.38 -8.58 11.18
CA ASP A 125 -17.41 -8.11 10.25
C ASP A 125 -17.57 -6.57 10.26
N VAL A 126 -16.43 -5.85 10.32
CA VAL A 126 -16.43 -4.39 10.34
C VAL A 126 -16.22 -3.85 8.94
N THR A 127 -17.08 -2.93 8.53
CA THR A 127 -16.98 -2.20 7.26
C THR A 127 -16.67 -0.73 7.49
N LEU A 128 -15.61 -0.24 6.86
CA LEU A 128 -15.27 1.18 6.77
C LEU A 128 -15.47 1.63 5.31
N THR A 129 -16.27 2.68 5.08
CA THR A 129 -16.59 3.08 3.69
C THR A 129 -16.81 4.57 3.50
N ASN A 130 -16.44 5.07 2.30
CA ASN A 130 -16.78 6.40 1.80
C ASN A 130 -16.27 7.56 2.68
N PHE A 131 -15.00 7.60 3.04
CA PHE A 131 -14.37 8.72 3.73
C PHE A 131 -12.96 8.99 3.21
N THR A 132 -12.44 10.15 3.59
CA THR A 132 -11.04 10.51 3.41
C THR A 132 -10.33 10.55 4.76
N LEU A 133 -9.24 9.80 4.93
CA LEU A 133 -8.31 9.95 6.06
C LEU A 133 -7.14 10.84 5.64
N ILE A 134 -6.75 11.77 6.53
CA ILE A 134 -5.53 12.58 6.38
C ILE A 134 -4.74 12.48 7.68
N ASN A 135 -3.61 11.78 7.65
CA ASN A 135 -2.83 11.48 8.84
C ASN A 135 -1.36 11.89 8.68
N GLU A 136 -0.83 12.53 9.72
CA GLU A 136 0.58 12.93 9.84
C GLU A 136 1.17 12.53 11.21
N PHE A 137 0.46 11.73 12.02
CA PHE A 137 0.86 11.32 13.35
C PHE A 137 1.35 9.88 13.41
N ASP A 138 2.26 9.60 14.35
CA ASP A 138 2.65 8.25 14.74
C ASP A 138 1.62 7.67 15.72
N PHE A 139 0.75 6.81 15.20
CA PHE A 139 -0.26 6.10 15.99
C PHE A 139 0.34 4.83 16.62
N LYS A 140 1.19 4.99 17.65
CA LYS A 140 1.92 3.88 18.30
C LYS A 140 1.03 2.72 18.74
N ASP A 141 -0.16 3.02 19.26
CA ASP A 141 -1.12 2.00 19.66
C ASP A 141 -1.80 1.26 18.49
N ALA A 142 -1.57 1.73 17.27
CA ALA A 142 -1.97 1.10 16.02
C ALA A 142 -0.73 0.69 15.17
N ASP A 143 0.38 0.38 15.80
CA ASP A 143 1.63 0.00 15.16
C ASP A 143 2.05 0.95 14.01
N GLY A 144 1.74 2.25 14.14
CA GLY A 144 2.01 3.26 13.12
C GLY A 144 1.07 3.22 11.91
N ALA A 145 -0.08 2.55 11.97
CA ALA A 145 -1.02 2.44 10.87
C ALA A 145 -2.15 3.48 10.93
N SER A 146 -2.58 3.99 9.77
CA SER A 146 -3.83 4.76 9.69
C SER A 146 -5.05 3.88 9.91
N ILE A 147 -5.01 2.64 9.40
CA ILE A 147 -6.01 1.61 9.69
C ILE A 147 -5.26 0.32 10.02
N LEU A 148 -5.41 -0.15 11.26
CA LEU A 148 -4.93 -1.47 11.69
C LEU A 148 -6.11 -2.39 11.92
N THR A 149 -6.14 -3.55 11.25
CA THR A 149 -7.11 -4.59 11.55
C THR A 149 -6.45 -5.84 12.11
N LEU A 150 -7.06 -6.36 13.19
CA LEU A 150 -6.68 -7.59 13.88
C LEU A 150 -7.83 -8.60 13.91
N ALA A 151 -8.85 -8.40 13.07
CA ALA A 151 -10.11 -9.15 13.11
C ALA A 151 -10.53 -9.67 11.73
N ASP A 152 -11.30 -10.75 11.73
CA ASP A 152 -11.83 -11.38 10.51
C ASP A 152 -12.86 -10.49 9.81
N ASN A 153 -12.97 -10.66 8.50
CA ASN A 153 -13.99 -10.08 7.63
C ASN A 153 -14.05 -8.54 7.72
N THR A 154 -12.89 -7.90 7.86
CA THR A 154 -12.82 -6.43 7.73
C THR A 154 -12.95 -6.05 6.27
N CYS A 155 -13.84 -5.10 5.96
CA CYS A 155 -14.01 -4.52 4.63
C CYS A 155 -13.69 -3.03 4.67
N ILE A 156 -12.72 -2.59 3.87
CA ILE A 156 -12.35 -1.18 3.67
C ILE A 156 -12.62 -0.87 2.21
N ARG A 157 -13.58 0.02 1.93
CA ARG A 157 -13.97 0.27 0.55
C ARG A 157 -14.28 1.74 0.26
N ASN A 158 -13.99 2.17 -0.97
CA ASN A 158 -14.29 3.53 -1.45
C ASN A 158 -13.71 4.62 -0.54
N CYS A 159 -12.53 4.39 0.02
CA CYS A 159 -11.86 5.32 0.93
C CYS A 159 -10.62 5.93 0.27
N VAL A 160 -10.32 7.17 0.68
CA VAL A 160 -9.05 7.81 0.35
C VAL A 160 -8.23 7.87 1.64
N ILE A 161 -7.01 7.35 1.62
CA ILE A 161 -6.13 7.29 2.78
C ILE A 161 -4.84 8.03 2.41
N ASN A 162 -4.67 9.22 2.97
CA ASN A 162 -3.48 10.03 2.82
C ASN A 162 -2.68 9.93 4.12
N TYR A 163 -1.51 9.31 4.07
CA TYR A 163 -0.67 9.17 5.25
C TYR A 163 0.77 9.59 4.97
N THR A 164 1.19 10.62 5.68
CA THR A 164 2.59 11.04 5.74
C THR A 164 3.19 10.52 7.04
N VAL A 165 4.08 9.54 6.93
CA VAL A 165 4.71 8.89 8.09
C VAL A 165 5.63 9.87 8.80
N PRO A 166 5.51 10.06 10.10
CA PRO A 166 6.44 10.87 10.86
C PRO A 166 7.87 10.39 10.74
N ARG A 167 8.80 11.34 10.83
CA ARG A 167 10.22 11.06 10.68
C ARG A 167 10.70 10.00 11.67
N ASP A 168 11.51 9.05 11.19
CA ASP A 168 12.14 8.00 11.99
C ASP A 168 11.18 7.01 12.67
N THR A 169 9.97 6.85 12.16
CA THR A 169 8.98 5.88 12.64
C THR A 169 8.63 4.86 11.58
N GLU A 170 8.13 3.70 11.98
CA GLU A 170 7.45 2.79 11.08
C GLU A 170 6.08 3.35 10.73
N GLY A 171 5.57 3.03 9.53
CA GLY A 171 4.27 3.52 9.13
C GLY A 171 3.58 2.67 8.08
N TYR A 172 2.26 2.60 8.20
CA TYR A 172 1.42 1.81 7.31
C TYR A 172 0.13 2.58 6.96
N GLY A 173 -0.18 2.67 5.68
CA GLY A 173 -1.47 3.21 5.26
C GLY A 173 -2.60 2.34 5.78
N ILE A 174 -2.63 1.07 5.36
CA ILE A 174 -3.47 0.00 5.92
C ILE A 174 -2.56 -1.14 6.36
N SER A 175 -2.74 -1.64 7.58
CA SER A 175 -2.07 -2.82 8.10
C SER A 175 -3.09 -3.85 8.57
N ALA A 176 -2.94 -5.08 8.11
CA ALA A 176 -3.75 -6.21 8.54
C ALA A 176 -2.82 -7.29 9.09
N VAL A 177 -2.96 -7.60 10.37
CA VAL A 177 -2.02 -8.47 11.07
C VAL A 177 -2.74 -9.56 11.84
N GLY A 178 -2.69 -10.77 11.31
CA GLY A 178 -3.05 -11.99 12.03
C GLY A 178 -1.84 -12.56 12.78
N ARG A 179 -2.10 -13.38 13.78
CA ARG A 179 -1.05 -14.18 14.41
C ARG A 179 -0.91 -15.51 13.70
N ARG A 180 0.28 -16.09 13.68
CA ARG A 180 0.50 -17.40 13.04
C ARG A 180 -0.46 -18.49 13.53
N ILE A 181 -0.83 -18.44 14.82
CA ILE A 181 -1.76 -19.40 15.45
C ILE A 181 -3.23 -18.93 15.40
N ALA A 182 -3.48 -17.70 15.02
CA ALA A 182 -4.79 -17.09 14.88
C ALA A 182 -4.74 -16.08 13.73
N PRO A 183 -4.70 -16.57 12.48
CA PRO A 183 -4.74 -15.69 11.30
C PRO A 183 -6.07 -14.96 11.24
N ILE A 184 -6.09 -13.79 10.63
CA ILE A 184 -7.33 -13.07 10.31
C ILE A 184 -7.71 -13.37 8.87
N SER A 185 -8.97 -13.70 8.62
CA SER A 185 -9.43 -14.13 7.30
C SER A 185 -10.45 -13.17 6.71
N GLY A 186 -10.55 -13.15 5.38
CA GLY A 186 -11.62 -12.43 4.68
C GLY A 186 -11.45 -10.90 4.66
N LEU A 187 -10.23 -10.39 4.82
CA LEU A 187 -9.97 -8.96 4.61
C LEU A 187 -10.35 -8.58 3.17
N GLN A 188 -11.02 -7.45 3.03
CA GLN A 188 -11.30 -6.84 1.73
C GLN A 188 -10.83 -5.38 1.73
N VAL A 189 -10.02 -5.01 0.73
CA VAL A 189 -9.66 -3.61 0.43
C VAL A 189 -10.05 -3.35 -1.02
N ILE A 190 -11.08 -2.55 -1.23
CA ILE A 190 -11.72 -2.43 -2.55
C ILE A 190 -11.96 -0.97 -2.92
N ASN A 191 -11.60 -0.59 -4.15
CA ASN A 191 -11.82 0.75 -4.68
C ASN A 191 -11.27 1.88 -3.78
N CYS A 192 -10.14 1.65 -3.15
CA CYS A 192 -9.49 2.63 -2.27
C CYS A 192 -8.35 3.34 -3.01
N THR A 193 -8.12 4.59 -2.64
CA THR A 193 -6.89 5.31 -2.99
C THR A 193 -6.04 5.42 -1.73
N ILE A 194 -4.79 4.94 -1.80
CA ILE A 194 -3.84 4.99 -0.68
C ILE A 194 -2.65 5.81 -1.14
N ASN A 195 -2.54 7.04 -0.65
CA ASN A 195 -1.41 7.93 -0.86
C ASN A 195 -0.52 7.86 0.38
N PHE A 196 0.65 7.29 0.22
CA PHE A 196 1.57 7.01 1.31
C PHE A 196 2.89 7.72 1.08
N GLU A 197 3.28 8.58 2.01
CA GLU A 197 4.57 9.23 2.01
C GLU A 197 5.40 8.76 3.22
N GLY A 198 6.46 8.02 2.95
CA GLY A 198 7.34 7.48 3.99
C GLY A 198 8.52 8.38 4.25
N HIS A 199 8.78 8.74 5.51
CA HIS A 199 9.97 9.49 5.96
C HIS A 199 10.90 8.58 6.74
N ASN A 200 11.51 7.62 6.05
CA ASN A 200 12.42 6.70 6.72
C ASN A 200 13.87 7.21 6.71
N TYR A 201 14.41 7.56 7.86
CA TYR A 201 15.79 8.01 8.06
C TYR A 201 16.62 7.05 8.89
N LYS A 202 16.01 6.06 9.53
CA LYS A 202 16.70 5.03 10.31
C LYS A 202 16.79 3.73 9.53
N THR A 203 17.86 3.03 9.71
CA THR A 203 17.99 1.62 9.33
C THR A 203 16.99 0.78 10.11
N ASN A 204 16.37 -0.22 9.46
CA ASN A 204 15.40 -1.17 10.03
C ASN A 204 14.00 -0.61 10.32
N THR A 205 13.57 0.45 9.69
CA THR A 205 12.17 0.86 9.76
C THR A 205 11.41 0.41 8.52
N TYR A 206 10.24 -0.18 8.72
CA TYR A 206 9.39 -0.70 7.65
C TYR A 206 8.28 0.29 7.34
N CYS A 207 8.10 0.59 6.05
CA CYS A 207 7.05 1.47 5.58
C CYS A 207 6.34 0.82 4.40
N TYR A 208 5.02 0.64 4.52
CA TYR A 208 4.18 0.07 3.48
C TYR A 208 2.87 0.87 3.34
N ALA A 209 2.46 1.17 2.14
CA ALA A 209 1.12 1.69 1.92
C ALA A 209 0.05 0.66 2.32
N LEU A 210 0.29 -0.62 1.99
CA LEU A 210 -0.58 -1.73 2.38
C LEU A 210 0.27 -2.91 2.88
N LYS A 211 0.03 -3.38 4.11
CA LYS A 211 0.68 -4.55 4.70
C LYS A 211 -0.33 -5.61 5.10
N LEU A 212 -0.07 -6.84 4.67
CA LEU A 212 -0.84 -8.02 5.07
C LEU A 212 0.10 -9.06 5.67
N SER A 213 -0.17 -9.50 6.89
CA SER A 213 0.58 -10.57 7.54
C SER A 213 -0.38 -11.56 8.19
N ASN A 214 -0.28 -12.85 7.82
CA ASN A 214 -1.19 -13.91 8.24
C ASN A 214 -2.68 -13.60 7.95
N CYS A 215 -2.98 -13.15 6.72
CA CYS A 215 -4.30 -12.75 6.26
C CYS A 215 -4.79 -13.66 5.11
N PRO A 216 -5.13 -14.93 5.37
CA PRO A 216 -5.63 -15.81 4.31
C PRO A 216 -6.98 -15.34 3.76
N ASN A 217 -7.25 -15.69 2.50
CA ASN A 217 -8.47 -15.36 1.77
C ASN A 217 -8.72 -13.84 1.65
N ALA A 218 -7.66 -13.02 1.63
CA ALA A 218 -7.80 -11.60 1.43
C ALA A 218 -8.12 -11.26 -0.04
N LEU A 219 -8.96 -10.25 -0.24
CA LEU A 219 -9.29 -9.66 -1.55
C LEU A 219 -8.84 -8.21 -1.58
N ILE A 220 -7.88 -7.90 -2.45
CA ILE A 220 -7.38 -6.55 -2.69
C ILE A 220 -7.70 -6.21 -4.15
N ALA A 221 -8.70 -5.37 -4.37
CA ALA A 221 -9.24 -5.16 -5.72
C ALA A 221 -9.46 -3.70 -6.08
N ASN A 222 -9.06 -3.31 -7.29
CA ASN A 222 -9.35 -2.00 -7.89
C ASN A 222 -8.85 -0.82 -7.04
N ASN A 223 -7.71 -0.96 -6.39
CA ASN A 223 -7.15 0.12 -5.59
C ASN A 223 -6.09 0.88 -6.39
N SER A 224 -5.94 2.17 -6.05
CA SER A 224 -4.82 3.00 -6.48
C SER A 224 -3.89 3.21 -5.29
N ILE A 225 -2.68 2.65 -5.35
CA ILE A 225 -1.71 2.66 -4.27
C ILE A 225 -0.49 3.45 -4.73
N TYR A 226 -0.30 4.64 -4.16
CA TYR A 226 0.81 5.52 -4.47
C TYR A 226 1.74 5.62 -3.27
N THR A 227 3.00 5.29 -3.50
CA THR A 227 4.03 5.37 -2.46
C THR A 227 5.11 6.34 -2.92
N GLN A 228 5.34 7.35 -2.12
CA GLN A 228 6.43 8.29 -2.31
C GLN A 228 7.42 8.17 -1.16
N LEU A 229 8.69 7.97 -1.49
CA LEU A 229 9.78 7.95 -0.52
C LEU A 229 10.55 9.27 -0.60
N PRO A 230 10.65 10.01 0.50
CA PRO A 230 11.36 11.27 0.49
C PRO A 230 12.89 11.09 0.42
N LEU A 231 13.53 12.18 0.11
CA LEU A 231 14.96 12.38 0.20
C LEU A 231 15.51 11.96 1.57
N ARG A 232 16.46 11.05 1.58
CA ARG A 232 17.31 10.85 2.77
C ARG A 232 18.34 11.99 2.86
N ASP A 233 18.27 12.78 3.91
CA ASP A 233 19.41 13.58 4.36
C ASP A 233 20.42 12.65 5.02
N VAL A 234 21.37 12.13 4.26
CA VAL A 234 22.45 11.34 4.83
C VAL A 234 23.58 12.27 5.22
N ASN A 235 23.80 12.40 6.51
CA ASN A 235 25.07 12.90 7.02
C ASN A 235 26.18 11.88 6.71
N PHE A 236 27.05 12.18 5.74
CA PHE A 236 28.16 11.35 5.29
C PHE A 236 29.24 11.04 6.37
N GLY A 237 28.99 11.35 7.65
CA GLY A 237 29.95 11.19 8.74
C GLY A 237 29.89 9.88 9.52
N ALA A 238 28.91 9.02 9.31
CA ALA A 238 28.82 7.74 10.02
C ALA A 238 29.51 6.63 9.23
N VAL A 239 30.82 6.58 9.28
CA VAL A 239 31.62 5.42 8.87
C VAL A 239 31.30 4.29 9.85
N GLY A 240 30.57 3.27 9.41
CA GLY A 240 30.29 2.06 10.21
C GLY A 240 28.83 1.65 10.31
N ALA A 241 27.90 2.29 9.60
CA ALA A 241 26.54 1.77 9.49
C ALA A 241 26.59 0.43 8.74
N THR A 242 26.31 -0.67 9.44
CA THR A 242 26.03 -1.95 8.82
C THR A 242 24.82 -1.78 7.90
N LEU A 243 25.02 -2.21 6.67
CA LEU A 243 24.06 -2.10 5.57
C LEU A 243 22.93 -3.10 5.76
N ASP A 244 22.09 -2.90 6.75
CA ASP A 244 20.83 -3.63 6.80
C ASP A 244 19.89 -3.00 5.77
N SER A 245 19.47 -3.81 4.84
CA SER A 245 18.59 -3.46 3.74
C SER A 245 17.30 -2.83 4.27
N ASP A 246 17.12 -1.55 3.99
CA ASP A 246 15.84 -0.90 4.21
C ASP A 246 14.86 -1.47 3.18
N PHE A 247 14.01 -2.40 3.60
CA PHE A 247 12.92 -2.88 2.78
C PHE A 247 11.82 -1.83 2.75
N VAL A 248 11.59 -1.30 1.60
CA VAL A 248 10.47 -0.41 1.36
C VAL A 248 9.67 -0.98 0.20
N ALA A 249 8.42 -1.27 0.44
CA ALA A 249 7.51 -1.74 -0.57
C ALA A 249 6.20 -0.96 -0.51
N SER A 250 5.55 -0.78 -1.66
CA SER A 250 4.20 -0.25 -1.66
C SER A 250 3.23 -1.25 -1.05
N VAL A 251 3.40 -2.53 -1.37
CA VAL A 251 2.53 -3.62 -0.87
C VAL A 251 3.39 -4.75 -0.31
N GLY A 252 3.19 -5.09 0.95
CA GLY A 252 3.80 -6.24 1.62
C GLY A 252 2.78 -7.33 1.96
N ILE A 253 3.03 -8.56 1.50
CA ILE A 253 2.16 -9.71 1.69
C ILE A 253 2.99 -10.86 2.28
N GLU A 254 2.69 -11.26 3.51
CA GLU A 254 3.41 -12.33 4.19
C GLU A 254 2.47 -13.33 4.82
N TYR A 255 2.78 -14.62 4.73
CA TYR A 255 2.00 -15.72 5.33
C TYR A 255 0.49 -15.67 5.02
N SER A 256 0.11 -15.14 3.85
CA SER A 256 -1.28 -14.86 3.48
C SER A 256 -1.70 -15.76 2.31
N ASN A 257 -2.27 -16.92 2.65
CA ASN A 257 -2.67 -17.92 1.66
C ASN A 257 -4.00 -17.59 0.99
N ASN A 258 -4.21 -18.09 -0.23
CA ASN A 258 -5.44 -17.90 -1.02
C ASN A 258 -5.80 -16.42 -1.24
N LEU A 259 -4.81 -15.56 -1.32
CA LEU A 259 -5.00 -14.12 -1.54
C LEU A 259 -5.28 -13.85 -3.02
N THR A 260 -6.19 -12.91 -3.27
CA THR A 260 -6.43 -12.33 -4.60
C THR A 260 -6.09 -10.85 -4.62
N PHE A 261 -5.16 -10.46 -5.48
CA PHE A 261 -4.74 -9.08 -5.73
C PHE A 261 -5.01 -8.76 -7.20
N ILE A 262 -6.08 -8.00 -7.49
CA ILE A 262 -6.59 -7.88 -8.85
C ILE A 262 -6.97 -6.45 -9.22
N GLY A 263 -6.62 -6.03 -10.44
CA GLY A 263 -7.06 -4.74 -11.02
C GLY A 263 -6.50 -3.52 -10.28
N ASN A 264 -5.40 -3.65 -9.55
CA ASN A 264 -4.85 -2.54 -8.79
C ASN A 264 -3.81 -1.76 -9.61
N ILE A 265 -3.69 -0.47 -9.32
CA ILE A 265 -2.58 0.38 -9.76
C ILE A 265 -1.65 0.54 -8.57
N VAL A 266 -0.37 0.19 -8.74
CA VAL A 266 0.67 0.35 -7.71
C VAL A 266 1.76 1.23 -8.28
N ALA A 267 1.92 2.44 -7.78
CA ALA A 267 2.95 3.37 -8.18
C ALA A 267 3.91 3.64 -7.03
N SER A 268 5.19 3.39 -7.25
CA SER A 268 6.25 3.59 -6.27
C SER A 268 7.27 4.58 -6.83
N ILE A 269 7.38 5.74 -6.21
CA ILE A 269 8.28 6.82 -6.66
C ILE A 269 9.30 7.09 -5.57
N VAL A 270 10.58 7.03 -5.94
CA VAL A 270 11.68 7.42 -5.07
C VAL A 270 12.29 8.70 -5.57
N ASN A 271 12.05 9.79 -4.87
CA ASN A 271 12.64 11.08 -5.18
C ASN A 271 13.98 11.25 -4.48
N LYS A 272 15.06 11.36 -5.29
CA LYS A 272 16.42 11.76 -4.90
C LYS A 272 16.94 11.10 -3.62
N ARG A 273 17.86 10.16 -3.75
CA ARG A 273 18.62 9.61 -2.62
C ARG A 273 20.04 10.15 -2.60
N PRO A 274 20.43 11.01 -1.68
CA PRO A 274 21.84 11.17 -1.36
C PRO A 274 22.29 10.03 -0.43
N GLY A 275 23.12 9.12 -0.96
CA GLY A 275 24.05 8.37 -0.12
C GLY A 275 23.54 7.14 0.63
N SER A 276 22.47 6.48 0.21
CA SER A 276 22.16 5.16 0.78
C SER A 276 22.89 4.06 0.01
N SER A 277 23.39 3.07 0.72
CA SER A 277 24.30 2.11 0.17
C SER A 277 23.66 0.98 -0.64
N PHE A 278 22.39 0.68 -0.60
CA PHE A 278 21.71 -0.33 -1.43
C PHE A 278 20.20 -0.31 -1.14
N PRO A 279 19.47 0.67 -1.61
CA PRO A 279 18.04 0.64 -1.41
C PRO A 279 17.38 -0.39 -2.32
N THR A 280 16.57 -1.22 -1.72
CA THR A 280 15.62 -2.07 -2.43
C THR A 280 14.26 -1.39 -2.38
N LEU A 281 13.65 -1.23 -3.53
CA LEU A 281 12.28 -0.75 -3.65
C LEU A 281 11.44 -1.83 -4.33
N ASP A 282 10.42 -2.30 -3.64
CA ASP A 282 9.49 -3.29 -4.16
C ASP A 282 8.14 -2.63 -4.45
N GLY A 283 7.57 -2.91 -5.61
CA GLY A 283 6.18 -2.60 -5.87
C GLY A 283 5.28 -3.49 -5.01
N ILE A 284 5.42 -4.79 -5.19
CA ILE A 284 4.75 -5.82 -4.39
C ILE A 284 5.80 -6.83 -3.91
N ILE A 285 5.91 -7.05 -2.61
CA ILE A 285 6.63 -8.20 -2.05
C ILE A 285 5.61 -9.24 -1.56
N ILE A 286 5.79 -10.50 -1.99
CA ILE A 286 4.99 -11.62 -1.52
C ILE A 286 5.88 -12.72 -0.97
N ALA A 287 5.73 -13.06 0.32
CA ALA A 287 6.57 -14.01 1.01
C ALA A 287 5.74 -15.06 1.76
N ASP A 288 6.26 -16.30 1.83
CA ASP A 288 5.69 -17.40 2.61
C ASP A 288 4.17 -17.62 2.42
N SER A 289 3.65 -17.24 1.25
CA SER A 289 2.21 -17.25 0.93
C SER A 289 1.92 -18.27 -0.18
N ASN A 290 0.80 -18.97 -0.09
CA ASN A 290 0.48 -20.05 -1.03
C ASN A 290 -0.88 -19.83 -1.69
N ASN A 291 -1.04 -20.37 -2.91
CA ASN A 291 -2.26 -20.32 -3.71
C ASN A 291 -2.74 -18.88 -3.95
N CYS A 292 -1.83 -17.97 -4.31
CA CYS A 292 -2.16 -16.59 -4.52
C CYS A 292 -2.38 -16.28 -6.00
N LEU A 293 -3.24 -15.31 -6.27
CA LEU A 293 -3.51 -14.76 -7.59
C LEU A 293 -3.19 -13.27 -7.60
N ILE A 294 -2.26 -12.86 -8.47
CA ILE A 294 -1.95 -11.44 -8.76
C ILE A 294 -2.28 -11.21 -10.23
N LYS A 295 -3.36 -10.51 -10.52
CA LYS A 295 -3.93 -10.44 -11.88
C LYS A 295 -4.35 -9.04 -12.28
N ASN A 296 -4.13 -8.70 -13.57
CA ASN A 296 -4.58 -7.44 -14.17
C ASN A 296 -4.13 -6.19 -13.39
N ASN A 297 -2.95 -6.20 -12.81
CA ASN A 297 -2.45 -5.04 -12.08
C ASN A 297 -1.50 -4.23 -12.96
N THR A 298 -1.49 -2.92 -12.75
CA THR A 298 -0.51 -2.01 -13.35
C THR A 298 0.46 -1.56 -12.26
N LEU A 299 1.74 -1.88 -12.44
CA LEU A 299 2.81 -1.47 -11.54
C LEU A 299 3.70 -0.46 -12.25
N TYR A 300 3.89 0.69 -11.64
CA TYR A 300 4.82 1.72 -12.09
C TYR A 300 5.82 2.01 -10.99
N MET A 301 7.11 1.91 -11.32
CA MET A 301 8.17 2.18 -10.37
C MET A 301 9.16 3.16 -10.98
N GLU A 302 9.53 4.17 -10.21
CA GLU A 302 10.45 5.20 -10.65
C GLU A 302 11.49 5.50 -9.57
N ASP A 303 12.78 5.46 -9.95
CA ASP A 303 13.89 5.80 -9.07
C ASP A 303 14.76 6.88 -9.72
N PHE A 304 14.82 8.03 -9.07
CA PHE A 304 15.68 9.15 -9.45
C PHE A 304 17.01 9.12 -8.69
N VAL A 305 17.88 8.17 -8.99
CA VAL A 305 19.20 8.11 -8.35
C VAL A 305 20.18 9.04 -9.03
N THR A 306 20.70 10.01 -8.29
CA THR A 306 21.62 11.01 -8.81
C THR A 306 23.09 10.78 -8.43
N PHE A 307 23.45 9.71 -7.70
CA PHE A 307 24.81 9.49 -7.21
C PHE A 307 25.54 8.35 -7.89
N PRO A 308 26.80 8.58 -8.34
CA PRO A 308 27.64 7.53 -8.91
C PRO A 308 28.06 6.51 -7.84
N GLY A 309 28.08 5.24 -8.23
CA GLY A 309 28.69 4.17 -7.45
C GLY A 309 27.74 3.41 -6.51
N LEU A 310 26.43 3.64 -6.55
CA LEU A 310 25.46 2.89 -5.76
C LEU A 310 24.65 1.93 -6.66
N ASN A 311 24.49 0.71 -6.20
CA ASN A 311 23.61 -0.27 -6.82
C ASN A 311 22.22 -0.15 -6.20
N ASN A 312 21.23 0.21 -7.01
CA ASN A 312 19.84 0.17 -6.60
C ASN A 312 19.18 -1.07 -7.18
N TYR A 313 18.30 -1.66 -6.40
CA TYR A 313 17.49 -2.78 -6.84
C TYR A 313 16.02 -2.38 -6.83
N LEU A 314 15.38 -2.46 -7.98
CA LEU A 314 13.96 -2.21 -8.15
C LEU A 314 13.29 -3.52 -8.54
N TYR A 315 12.34 -3.96 -7.75
CA TYR A 315 11.56 -5.16 -8.01
C TYR A 315 10.10 -4.78 -8.21
N GLY A 316 9.55 -5.03 -9.39
CA GLY A 316 8.13 -4.85 -9.64
C GLY A 316 7.31 -5.77 -8.73
N ILE A 317 7.54 -7.08 -8.86
CA ILE A 317 6.98 -8.11 -7.97
C ILE A 317 8.13 -8.96 -7.46
N ASP A 318 8.38 -8.96 -6.15
CA ASP A 318 9.36 -9.82 -5.49
C ASP A 318 8.67 -11.01 -4.80
N VAL A 319 9.09 -12.22 -5.14
CA VAL A 319 8.46 -13.48 -4.70
C VAL A 319 9.44 -14.29 -3.87
N TRP A 320 9.09 -14.54 -2.60
CA TRP A 320 9.93 -15.25 -1.66
C TRP A 320 9.22 -16.47 -1.06
N ARG A 321 9.78 -17.67 -1.21
CA ARG A 321 9.28 -18.92 -0.61
C ARG A 321 7.77 -19.15 -0.81
N VAL A 322 7.29 -18.86 -1.99
CA VAL A 322 5.87 -19.00 -2.35
C VAL A 322 5.63 -20.30 -3.07
N ASN A 323 4.52 -20.97 -2.75
CA ASN A 323 4.12 -22.18 -3.43
C ASN A 323 2.72 -22.02 -4.04
N SER A 324 2.61 -22.23 -5.36
CA SER A 324 1.39 -21.99 -6.14
C SER A 324 1.00 -20.50 -6.19
N LEU A 325 1.64 -19.77 -7.08
CA LEU A 325 1.34 -18.37 -7.38
C LEU A 325 0.99 -18.25 -8.87
N THR A 326 -0.08 -17.55 -9.17
CA THR A 326 -0.41 -17.13 -10.54
C THR A 326 -0.22 -15.64 -10.67
N LEU A 327 0.66 -15.24 -11.60
CA LEU A 327 0.85 -13.87 -12.07
C LEU A 327 0.25 -13.81 -13.47
N ASP A 328 -0.90 -13.16 -13.62
CA ASP A 328 -1.64 -13.17 -14.87
C ASP A 328 -1.94 -11.74 -15.34
N SER A 329 -1.58 -11.42 -16.59
CA SER A 329 -1.92 -10.16 -17.24
C SER A 329 -1.52 -8.91 -16.43
N ASN A 330 -0.36 -8.92 -15.77
CA ASN A 330 0.14 -7.75 -15.04
C ASN A 330 1.04 -6.90 -15.95
N ASN A 331 0.81 -5.60 -15.95
CA ASN A 331 1.65 -4.64 -16.65
C ASN A 331 2.65 -4.01 -15.68
N ILE A 332 3.96 -4.15 -15.92
CA ILE A 332 5.01 -3.68 -15.03
C ILE A 332 5.97 -2.76 -15.78
N ALA A 333 6.00 -1.50 -15.41
CA ALA A 333 6.92 -0.51 -15.93
C ALA A 333 7.88 -0.05 -14.83
N ILE A 334 9.18 -0.11 -15.10
CA ILE A 334 10.22 0.34 -14.18
C ILE A 334 11.10 1.36 -14.92
N LEU A 335 11.17 2.56 -14.39
CA LEU A 335 12.02 3.63 -14.89
C LEU A 335 13.16 3.89 -13.91
N THR A 336 14.38 3.69 -14.36
CA THR A 336 15.59 4.06 -13.62
C THR A 336 16.27 5.22 -14.31
N THR A 337 16.37 6.36 -13.62
CA THR A 337 17.14 7.51 -14.10
C THR A 337 18.51 7.52 -13.43
N GLY A 338 19.36 6.60 -13.81
CA GLY A 338 20.74 6.52 -13.30
C GLY A 338 21.61 7.62 -13.91
N GLY A 339 22.36 8.35 -13.07
CA GLY A 339 23.49 9.17 -13.54
C GLY A 339 24.60 8.26 -14.13
N MET A 340 25.54 8.85 -14.87
CA MET A 340 26.58 8.17 -15.68
C MET A 340 27.42 7.07 -14.99
N LEU A 341 27.28 6.84 -13.68
CA LEU A 341 28.07 5.88 -12.90
C LEU A 341 27.25 5.05 -11.90
N ALA A 342 25.91 5.12 -11.91
CA ALA A 342 25.06 4.31 -11.04
C ALA A 342 24.55 3.10 -11.85
N ALA A 343 24.84 1.89 -11.38
CA ALA A 343 24.24 0.69 -11.91
C ALA A 343 22.94 0.42 -11.18
N GLY A 344 21.82 0.86 -11.75
CA GLY A 344 20.50 0.42 -11.30
C GLY A 344 20.20 -0.95 -11.90
N THR A 345 19.68 -1.85 -11.08
CA THR A 345 19.21 -3.16 -11.55
C THR A 345 17.70 -3.24 -11.34
N ALA A 346 16.97 -3.37 -12.45
CA ALA A 346 15.52 -3.44 -12.43
C ALA A 346 15.05 -4.85 -12.80
N TYR A 347 14.22 -5.43 -11.97
CA TYR A 347 13.60 -6.73 -12.20
C TYR A 347 12.08 -6.56 -12.18
N PRO A 348 11.40 -6.68 -13.32
CA PRO A 348 9.93 -6.67 -13.32
C PRO A 348 9.35 -7.73 -12.39
N ILE A 349 9.91 -8.93 -12.40
CA ILE A 349 9.55 -10.01 -11.51
C ILE A 349 10.84 -10.69 -11.02
N GLN A 350 10.98 -10.82 -9.71
CA GLN A 350 12.03 -11.62 -9.09
C GLN A 350 11.40 -12.78 -8.33
N ILE A 351 12.01 -13.96 -8.47
CA ILE A 351 11.57 -15.16 -7.74
C ILE A 351 12.78 -15.72 -7.02
N THR A 352 12.72 -15.71 -5.70
CA THR A 352 13.82 -16.13 -4.83
C THR A 352 13.37 -17.20 -3.83
N GLY A 353 14.34 -17.86 -3.22
CA GLY A 353 14.11 -18.94 -2.27
C GLY A 353 13.50 -20.19 -2.91
N PRO A 354 13.03 -21.17 -2.12
CA PRO A 354 12.46 -22.42 -2.63
C PRO A 354 11.01 -22.24 -3.11
N SER A 355 10.76 -21.25 -4.00
CA SER A 355 9.44 -21.04 -4.60
C SER A 355 9.11 -22.12 -5.62
N LYS A 356 7.83 -22.57 -5.68
CA LYS A 356 7.38 -23.64 -6.55
C LYS A 356 6.02 -23.33 -7.19
N ARG A 357 5.76 -23.93 -8.36
CA ARG A 357 4.49 -23.80 -9.08
C ARG A 357 4.11 -22.35 -9.33
N ILE A 358 5.05 -21.57 -9.82
CA ILE A 358 4.81 -20.18 -10.22
C ILE A 358 4.36 -20.21 -11.66
N ASN A 359 3.15 -19.75 -11.94
CA ASN A 359 2.58 -19.62 -13.28
C ASN A 359 2.56 -18.14 -13.67
N ILE A 360 3.22 -17.80 -14.77
CA ILE A 360 3.24 -16.43 -15.31
C ILE A 360 2.57 -16.49 -16.67
N THR A 361 1.44 -15.81 -16.80
CA THR A 361 0.65 -15.73 -18.02
C THR A 361 0.39 -14.28 -18.39
N ASN A 362 0.14 -14.07 -19.70
CA ASN A 362 -0.14 -12.76 -20.26
C ASN A 362 -1.43 -12.81 -21.07
#